data_c89f341a4507c37cc033147094352448
#
_entry.id   c89f341a4507c37cc033147094352448
#
_cell.length_a   1.000
_cell.length_b   1.000
_cell.length_c   1.000
_cell.angle_alpha   90.00
_cell.angle_beta   90.00
_cell.angle_gamma   90.00
#
_symmetry.space_group_name_H-M   'P 1'
#
loop_
_entity.id
_entity.type
_entity.pdbx_description
1 polymer ?
#
loop_
_entity_poly.entity_id
_entity_poly.type
_entity_poly.pdbx_seq_one_letter_code
_entity_poly.pdbx_strand_id
1 'polypeptide(L)'
;MQPVCKMNWLYLLQIRMTEMREEQLLQAAGIKPTAARILIIRNLDAADHPLSMAEIGDALETVDKSVISRTLALFRSARLIHIIQDGSDSVRYELCRCHCSVSGDDTGDDSDRHIHFHCEACGKTFCFRDMPVPEQALPDGFHASSVNYVINGLCPSCAGSKTRIQQRQSQRDSIIRRR
;
A
#
# COMPACT_ATOMS: atom_id res chain seq x y z
N MET A 1 21.31 -17.43 -38.36
CA MET A 1 19.87 -17.09 -38.30
C MET A 1 19.44 -17.31 -36.88
N GLN A 2 19.31 -16.21 -36.08
CA GLN A 2 18.80 -16.28 -34.72
C GLN A 2 17.28 -16.36 -34.79
N PRO A 3 16.62 -17.16 -33.91
CA PRO A 3 15.17 -17.23 -33.89
C PRO A 3 14.61 -15.93 -33.30
N VAL A 4 13.84 -15.23 -34.10
CA VAL A 4 13.04 -14.08 -33.68
C VAL A 4 12.09 -14.57 -32.57
N CYS A 5 12.28 -14.07 -31.38
CA CYS A 5 11.45 -14.36 -30.22
C CYS A 5 9.98 -14.09 -30.59
N LYS A 6 9.18 -15.14 -30.69
CA LYS A 6 7.73 -15.05 -30.88
C LYS A 6 7.14 -14.46 -29.59
N MET A 7 7.11 -13.14 -29.51
CA MET A 7 6.45 -12.43 -28.44
C MET A 7 4.98 -12.85 -28.44
N ASN A 8 4.55 -13.50 -27.37
CA ASN A 8 3.23 -14.10 -27.27
C ASN A 8 2.15 -13.00 -27.35
N TRP A 9 1.28 -13.08 -28.36
CA TRP A 9 0.17 -12.15 -28.60
C TRP A 9 -0.70 -11.93 -27.35
N LEU A 10 -0.92 -12.97 -26.55
CA LEU A 10 -1.65 -12.90 -25.27
C LEU A 10 -0.93 -12.00 -24.26
N TYR A 11 0.39 -12.04 -24.19
CA TYR A 11 1.19 -11.18 -23.31
C TYR A 11 1.09 -9.70 -23.71
N LEU A 12 1.12 -9.41 -25.02
CA LEU A 12 0.92 -8.05 -25.54
C LEU A 12 -0.49 -7.53 -25.28
N LEU A 13 -1.51 -8.39 -25.38
CA LEU A 13 -2.89 -8.04 -25.04
C LEU A 13 -3.04 -7.75 -23.54
N GLN A 14 -2.43 -8.54 -22.67
CA GLN A 14 -2.45 -8.28 -21.22
C GLN A 14 -1.79 -6.96 -20.86
N ILE A 15 -0.60 -6.66 -21.40
CA ILE A 15 0.08 -5.37 -21.16
C ILE A 15 -0.82 -4.22 -21.62
N ARG A 16 -1.40 -4.30 -22.81
CA ARG A 16 -2.24 -3.24 -23.37
C ARG A 16 -3.54 -3.01 -22.58
N MET A 17 -4.14 -4.09 -22.05
CA MET A 17 -5.31 -3.98 -21.18
C MET A 17 -4.96 -3.34 -19.82
N THR A 18 -3.78 -3.63 -19.29
CA THR A 18 -3.30 -3.02 -18.04
C THR A 18 -3.01 -1.54 -18.23
N GLU A 19 -2.32 -1.16 -19.31
CA GLU A 19 -2.03 0.26 -19.62
C GLU A 19 -3.29 1.10 -19.81
N MET A 20 -4.32 0.53 -20.47
CA MET A 20 -5.62 1.19 -20.61
C MET A 20 -6.31 1.41 -19.26
N ARG A 21 -6.10 0.51 -18.30
CA ARG A 21 -6.70 0.63 -16.97
C ARG A 21 -6.07 1.76 -16.16
N GLU A 22 -4.75 1.86 -16.14
CA GLU A 22 -4.05 2.94 -15.40
C GLU A 22 -4.33 4.31 -16.02
N GLU A 23 -4.39 4.40 -17.34
CA GLU A 23 -4.78 5.63 -18.05
C GLU A 23 -6.19 6.06 -17.68
N GLN A 24 -7.13 5.12 -17.66
CA GLN A 24 -8.52 5.38 -17.27
C GLN A 24 -8.63 5.85 -15.82
N LEU A 25 -7.88 5.24 -14.89
CA LEU A 25 -7.83 5.66 -13.49
C LEU A 25 -7.34 7.11 -13.36
N LEU A 26 -6.26 7.46 -14.07
CA LEU A 26 -5.73 8.83 -14.08
C LEU A 26 -6.74 9.83 -14.65
N GLN A 27 -7.36 9.50 -15.78
CA GLN A 27 -8.35 10.37 -16.43
C GLN A 27 -9.58 10.56 -15.56
N ALA A 28 -10.08 9.50 -14.92
CA ALA A 28 -11.21 9.57 -13.99
C ALA A 28 -10.90 10.47 -12.78
N ALA A 29 -9.66 10.50 -12.33
CA ALA A 29 -9.17 11.39 -11.28
C ALA A 29 -8.83 12.82 -11.79
N GLY A 30 -9.10 13.16 -13.05
CA GLY A 30 -8.78 14.45 -13.65
C GLY A 30 -7.27 14.66 -13.88
N ILE A 31 -6.47 13.61 -13.88
CA ILE A 31 -5.02 13.67 -14.01
C ILE A 31 -4.60 13.28 -15.42
N LYS A 32 -3.84 14.15 -16.10
CA LYS A 32 -3.28 13.83 -17.42
C LYS A 32 -2.31 12.63 -17.33
N PRO A 33 -2.51 11.53 -18.08
CA PRO A 33 -1.58 10.41 -18.11
C PRO A 33 -0.21 10.82 -18.65
N THR A 34 0.85 10.34 -17.98
CA THR A 34 2.24 10.40 -18.43
C THR A 34 2.92 9.09 -18.09
N ALA A 35 4.00 8.73 -18.78
CA ALA A 35 4.72 7.49 -18.54
C ALA A 35 5.10 7.30 -17.06
N ALA A 36 5.65 8.33 -16.42
CA ALA A 36 6.01 8.26 -15.00
C ALA A 36 4.79 8.01 -14.10
N ARG A 37 3.65 8.68 -14.35
CA ARG A 37 2.42 8.50 -13.56
C ARG A 37 1.83 7.10 -13.73
N ILE A 38 1.84 6.57 -14.95
CA ILE A 38 1.39 5.21 -15.24
C ILE A 38 2.28 4.19 -14.53
N LEU A 39 3.61 4.35 -14.57
CA LEU A 39 4.54 3.47 -13.88
C LEU A 39 4.34 3.49 -12.35
N ILE A 40 4.13 4.67 -11.76
CA ILE A 40 3.89 4.79 -10.32
C ILE A 40 2.57 4.13 -9.91
N ILE A 41 1.47 4.34 -10.65
CA ILE A 41 0.19 3.64 -10.38
C ILE A 41 0.36 2.14 -10.49
N ARG A 42 1.01 1.66 -11.55
CA ARG A 42 1.26 0.23 -11.79
C ARG A 42 2.06 -0.39 -10.64
N ASN A 43 3.07 0.30 -10.13
CA ASN A 43 3.86 -0.15 -9.00
C ASN A 43 3.02 -0.24 -7.73
N LEU A 44 2.17 0.77 -7.46
CA LEU A 44 1.25 0.76 -6.32
C LEU A 44 0.15 -0.30 -6.45
N ASP A 45 -0.39 -0.53 -7.65
CA ASP A 45 -1.44 -1.52 -7.89
C ASP A 45 -0.94 -2.97 -7.80
N ALA A 46 0.31 -3.20 -8.21
CA ALA A 46 0.95 -4.51 -8.14
C ALA A 46 1.41 -4.89 -6.73
N ALA A 47 1.55 -3.93 -5.83
CA ALA A 47 1.99 -4.19 -4.47
C ALA A 47 0.89 -4.86 -3.64
N ASP A 48 1.28 -5.83 -2.81
CA ASP A 48 0.44 -6.52 -1.83
C ASP A 48 0.39 -5.80 -0.47
N HIS A 49 1.11 -4.68 -0.35
CA HIS A 49 1.22 -3.85 0.85
C HIS A 49 1.46 -2.38 0.48
N PRO A 50 1.16 -1.44 1.37
CA PRO A 50 1.47 -0.03 1.17
C PRO A 50 2.97 0.22 1.04
N LEU A 51 3.38 1.01 0.06
CA LEU A 51 4.79 1.29 -0.26
C LEU A 51 5.25 2.64 0.31
N SER A 52 6.47 2.69 0.83
CA SER A 52 7.18 3.95 1.10
C SER A 52 7.69 4.59 -0.19
N MET A 53 8.03 5.88 -0.14
CA MET A 53 8.64 6.57 -1.28
C MET A 53 10.00 5.95 -1.68
N ALA A 54 10.73 5.38 -0.72
CA ALA A 54 11.99 4.68 -0.98
C ALA A 54 11.74 3.40 -1.79
N GLU A 55 10.81 2.56 -1.36
CA GLU A 55 10.44 1.31 -2.07
C GLU A 55 9.95 1.60 -3.50
N ILE A 56 9.15 2.66 -3.70
CA ILE A 56 8.73 3.10 -5.03
C ILE A 56 9.93 3.55 -5.87
N GLY A 57 10.87 4.31 -5.27
CA GLY A 57 12.07 4.77 -5.95
C GLY A 57 12.99 3.63 -6.35
N ASP A 58 13.17 2.64 -5.49
CA ASP A 58 13.98 1.45 -5.76
C ASP A 58 13.37 0.56 -6.86
N ALA A 59 12.04 0.46 -6.92
CA ALA A 59 11.33 -0.27 -7.97
C ALA A 59 11.32 0.48 -9.32
N LEU A 60 11.42 1.80 -9.30
CA LEU A 60 11.33 2.67 -10.48
C LEU A 60 12.62 3.46 -10.70
N GLU A 61 13.77 2.76 -10.79
CA GLU A 61 15.12 3.35 -10.93
C GLU A 61 15.25 4.39 -12.05
N THR A 62 14.43 4.27 -13.10
CA THR A 62 14.43 5.18 -14.26
C THR A 62 13.63 6.46 -14.02
N VAL A 63 12.91 6.57 -12.92
CA VAL A 63 12.07 7.73 -12.59
C VAL A 63 12.73 8.54 -11.48
N ASP A 64 12.99 9.81 -11.74
CA ASP A 64 13.60 10.73 -10.77
C ASP A 64 12.74 10.83 -9.49
N LYS A 65 13.40 10.81 -8.33
CA LYS A 65 12.75 10.90 -7.00
C LYS A 65 11.89 12.15 -6.84
N SER A 66 12.28 13.27 -7.47
CA SER A 66 11.49 14.50 -7.43
C SER A 66 10.19 14.37 -8.25
N VAL A 67 10.21 13.57 -9.32
CA VAL A 67 9.02 13.26 -10.12
C VAL A 67 8.09 12.35 -9.32
N ILE A 68 8.63 11.33 -8.64
CA ILE A 68 7.86 10.43 -7.76
C ILE A 68 7.16 11.25 -6.68
N SER A 69 7.91 12.07 -5.93
CA SER A 69 7.37 12.89 -4.84
C SER A 69 6.23 13.81 -5.30
N ARG A 70 6.43 14.56 -6.39
CA ARG A 70 5.40 15.44 -6.95
C ARG A 70 4.17 14.67 -7.46
N THR A 71 4.39 13.50 -8.03
CA THR A 71 3.30 12.66 -8.52
C THR A 71 2.47 12.08 -7.36
N LEU A 72 3.12 11.61 -6.30
CA LEU A 72 2.42 11.14 -5.09
C LEU A 72 1.61 12.26 -4.42
N ALA A 73 2.16 13.48 -4.36
CA ALA A 73 1.42 14.63 -3.85
C ALA A 73 0.18 14.94 -4.72
N LEU A 74 0.30 14.88 -6.05
CA LEU A 74 -0.82 15.03 -6.98
C LEU A 74 -1.86 13.91 -6.81
N PHE A 75 -1.44 12.66 -6.70
CA PHE A 75 -2.33 11.52 -6.52
C PHE A 75 -3.11 11.61 -5.20
N ARG A 76 -2.45 12.07 -4.13
CA ARG A 76 -3.11 12.34 -2.85
C ARG A 76 -4.18 13.42 -2.98
N SER A 77 -3.87 14.56 -3.60
CA SER A 77 -4.84 15.67 -3.76
C SER A 77 -6.05 15.27 -4.60
N ALA A 78 -5.88 14.32 -5.53
CA ALA A 78 -6.94 13.76 -6.35
C ALA A 78 -7.65 12.55 -5.69
N ARG A 79 -7.35 12.23 -4.42
CA ARG A 79 -7.88 11.07 -3.69
C ARG A 79 -7.66 9.72 -4.40
N LEU A 80 -6.66 9.64 -5.26
CA LEU A 80 -6.28 8.41 -5.97
C LEU A 80 -5.46 7.47 -5.08
N ILE A 81 -4.74 8.03 -4.12
CA ILE A 81 -4.00 7.31 -3.08
C ILE A 81 -4.29 7.90 -1.70
N HIS A 82 -4.17 7.08 -0.69
CA HIS A 82 -4.14 7.53 0.70
C HIS A 82 -2.76 7.30 1.34
N ILE A 83 -2.52 8.03 2.42
CA ILE A 83 -1.27 7.98 3.17
C ILE A 83 -1.52 7.27 4.49
N ILE A 84 -0.65 6.31 4.80
CA ILE A 84 -0.67 5.55 6.03
C ILE A 84 0.53 5.98 6.87
N GLN A 85 0.24 6.40 8.12
CA GLN A 85 1.23 6.66 9.15
C GLN A 85 1.20 5.50 10.13
N ASP A 86 2.07 4.54 9.94
CA ASP A 86 2.12 3.30 10.72
C ASP A 86 3.07 3.36 11.93
N GLY A 87 3.57 4.56 12.24
CA GLY A 87 4.54 4.78 13.31
C GLY A 87 5.99 4.51 12.92
N SER A 88 6.25 4.13 11.66
CA SER A 88 7.59 4.09 11.09
C SER A 88 8.09 5.50 10.75
N ASP A 89 9.40 5.63 10.49
CA ASP A 89 10.02 6.90 10.13
C ASP A 89 9.58 7.45 8.76
N SER A 90 8.85 6.66 7.96
CA SER A 90 8.38 7.05 6.65
C SER A 90 6.90 6.76 6.45
N VAL A 91 6.21 7.70 5.83
CA VAL A 91 4.83 7.49 5.38
C VAL A 91 4.76 6.46 4.26
N ARG A 92 3.66 5.70 4.21
CA ARG A 92 3.38 4.73 3.16
C ARG A 92 2.21 5.17 2.31
N TYR A 93 2.20 4.73 1.07
CA TYR A 93 1.23 5.08 0.04
C TYR A 93 0.52 3.83 -0.44
N GLU A 94 -0.79 3.89 -0.53
CA GLU A 94 -1.64 2.83 -1.07
C GLU A 94 -2.63 3.40 -2.08
N LEU A 95 -2.88 2.65 -3.17
CA LEU A 95 -3.87 3.02 -4.17
C LEU A 95 -5.28 2.82 -3.59
N CYS A 96 -6.12 3.84 -3.67
CA CYS A 96 -7.54 3.73 -3.33
C CYS A 96 -8.21 2.77 -4.31
N ARG A 97 -8.70 1.63 -3.82
CA ARG A 97 -9.40 0.61 -4.63
C ARG A 97 -10.91 0.63 -4.43
N CYS A 98 -11.40 1.48 -3.54
CA CYS A 98 -12.82 1.75 -3.41
C CYS A 98 -13.31 2.50 -4.65
N HIS A 99 -14.52 2.26 -5.04
CA HIS A 99 -15.24 3.08 -6.02
C HIS A 99 -15.62 4.41 -5.35
N CYS A 100 -14.61 5.21 -4.99
CA CYS A 100 -14.81 6.60 -4.63
C CYS A 100 -15.31 7.26 -5.91
N SER A 101 -16.62 7.19 -6.13
CA SER A 101 -17.29 7.94 -7.18
C SER A 101 -16.86 9.38 -7.00
N VAL A 102 -16.32 9.96 -8.07
CA VAL A 102 -16.02 11.38 -8.22
C VAL A 102 -17.35 12.17 -8.30
N SER A 103 -18.44 11.58 -7.83
CA SER A 103 -19.71 12.28 -7.59
C SER A 103 -19.50 13.14 -6.35
N GLY A 104 -19.43 14.45 -6.57
CA GLY A 104 -19.22 15.49 -5.57
C GLY A 104 -20.33 15.62 -4.53
N ASP A 105 -20.81 14.52 -4.03
CA ASP A 105 -21.68 14.46 -2.88
C ASP A 105 -20.80 14.31 -1.64
N ASP A 106 -20.68 15.41 -0.93
CA ASP A 106 -19.92 15.59 0.32
C ASP A 106 -20.61 14.88 1.51
N THR A 107 -21.44 13.89 1.21
CA THR A 107 -21.98 12.95 2.18
C THR A 107 -20.84 11.97 2.51
N GLY A 108 -20.02 12.33 3.48
CA GLY A 108 -18.95 11.58 4.12
C GLY A 108 -19.01 10.04 4.07
N ASP A 109 -19.21 9.48 2.88
CA ASP A 109 -19.11 8.05 2.64
C ASP A 109 -17.62 7.68 2.68
N ASP A 110 -17.20 7.39 3.86
CA ASP A 110 -15.90 6.98 4.34
C ASP A 110 -15.61 5.53 3.90
N SER A 111 -15.98 5.19 2.67
CA SER A 111 -15.82 3.85 2.07
C SER A 111 -14.35 3.40 1.98
N ASP A 112 -13.42 4.29 2.28
CA ASP A 112 -11.98 4.01 2.36
C ASP A 112 -11.49 3.81 3.81
N ARG A 113 -12.41 3.73 4.77
CA ARG A 113 -12.10 3.41 6.16
C ARG A 113 -11.78 1.93 6.30
N HIS A 114 -10.52 1.62 6.53
CA HIS A 114 -10.07 0.26 6.80
C HIS A 114 -8.93 0.25 7.80
N ILE A 115 -8.66 -0.92 8.36
CA ILE A 115 -7.64 -1.10 9.38
C ILE A 115 -6.32 -1.49 8.71
N HIS A 116 -5.24 -0.83 9.09
CA HIS A 116 -3.89 -1.23 8.75
C HIS A 116 -3.25 -1.96 9.93
N PHE A 117 -2.40 -2.93 9.64
CA PHE A 117 -1.59 -3.61 10.62
C PHE A 117 -0.12 -3.45 10.27
N HIS A 118 0.65 -2.85 11.15
CA HIS A 118 2.09 -2.71 11.01
C HIS A 118 2.83 -3.77 11.81
N CYS A 119 3.72 -4.52 11.15
CA CYS A 119 4.54 -5.51 11.82
C CYS A 119 5.85 -4.91 12.30
N GLU A 120 6.00 -4.76 13.60
CA GLU A 120 7.19 -4.18 14.26
C GLU A 120 8.49 -4.97 14.01
N ALA A 121 8.40 -6.25 13.59
CA ALA A 121 9.57 -7.09 13.38
C ALA A 121 10.10 -7.06 11.94
N CYS A 122 9.23 -7.00 10.91
CA CYS A 122 9.65 -6.99 9.52
C CYS A 122 9.32 -5.68 8.78
N GLY A 123 8.67 -4.72 9.46
CA GLY A 123 8.33 -3.42 8.89
C GLY A 123 7.23 -3.45 7.82
N LYS A 124 6.62 -4.62 7.54
CA LYS A 124 5.53 -4.71 6.56
C LYS A 124 4.24 -4.18 7.14
N THR A 125 3.49 -3.45 6.32
CA THR A 125 2.14 -2.99 6.63
C THR A 125 1.14 -3.77 5.79
N PHE A 126 0.07 -4.27 6.43
CA PHE A 126 -1.00 -5.05 5.83
C PHE A 126 -2.29 -4.22 5.89
N CYS A 127 -3.15 -4.39 4.88
CA CYS A 127 -4.42 -3.71 4.78
C CYS A 127 -5.57 -4.70 5.01
N PHE A 128 -6.44 -4.44 5.98
CA PHE A 128 -7.61 -5.26 6.32
C PHE A 128 -8.90 -4.52 5.94
N ARG A 129 -9.31 -4.67 4.69
CA ARG A 129 -10.47 -3.95 4.12
C ARG A 129 -11.80 -4.48 4.63
N ASP A 130 -11.86 -5.77 4.95
CA ASP A 130 -13.08 -6.45 5.39
C ASP A 130 -13.30 -6.35 6.91
N MET A 131 -12.40 -5.68 7.64
CA MET A 131 -12.55 -5.49 9.08
C MET A 131 -13.34 -4.21 9.36
N PRO A 132 -14.41 -4.28 10.17
CA PRO A 132 -15.18 -3.10 10.52
C PRO A 132 -14.32 -2.12 11.33
N VAL A 133 -14.39 -0.87 10.93
CA VAL A 133 -13.75 0.25 11.65
C VAL A 133 -14.74 0.82 12.65
N PRO A 134 -14.37 0.96 13.94
CA PRO A 134 -15.25 1.56 14.93
C PRO A 134 -15.56 3.02 14.58
N GLU A 135 -16.82 3.39 14.61
CA GLU A 135 -17.21 4.80 14.52
C GLU A 135 -16.79 5.53 15.81
N GLN A 136 -16.15 6.68 15.65
CA GLN A 136 -15.78 7.54 16.77
C GLN A 136 -16.68 8.76 16.80
N ALA A 137 -17.52 8.85 17.82
CA ALA A 137 -18.25 10.08 18.11
C ALA A 137 -17.26 11.11 18.71
N LEU A 138 -17.12 12.25 18.05
CA LEU A 138 -16.34 13.36 18.58
C LEU A 138 -17.21 14.27 19.47
N PRO A 139 -16.61 14.93 20.47
CA PRO A 139 -17.31 15.96 21.24
C PRO A 139 -17.79 17.10 20.34
N ASP A 140 -18.81 17.85 20.82
CA ASP A 140 -19.36 18.98 20.10
C ASP A 140 -18.29 20.01 19.70
N GLY A 141 -18.35 20.48 18.47
CA GLY A 141 -17.43 21.46 17.92
C GLY A 141 -16.11 20.89 17.34
N PHE A 142 -15.89 19.57 17.44
CA PHE A 142 -14.74 18.93 16.80
C PHE A 142 -15.13 18.34 15.42
N HIS A 143 -14.31 18.62 14.40
CA HIS A 143 -14.48 18.12 13.05
C HIS A 143 -13.23 17.34 12.64
N ALA A 144 -13.36 16.04 12.41
CA ALA A 144 -12.26 15.22 11.89
C ALA A 144 -12.03 15.52 10.41
N SER A 145 -10.81 15.81 10.03
CA SER A 145 -10.39 15.91 8.61
C SER A 145 -9.87 14.59 8.05
N SER A 146 -9.40 13.69 8.92
CA SER A 146 -8.96 12.35 8.56
C SER A 146 -8.88 11.48 9.81
N VAL A 147 -9.02 10.17 9.60
CA VAL A 147 -8.83 9.16 10.66
C VAL A 147 -7.89 8.09 10.12
N ASN A 148 -6.96 7.63 10.95
CA ASN A 148 -6.00 6.59 10.60
C ASN A 148 -6.08 5.47 11.66
N TYR A 149 -6.43 4.26 11.24
CA TYR A 149 -6.51 3.09 12.10
C TYR A 149 -5.34 2.15 11.83
N VAL A 150 -4.36 2.17 12.73
CA VAL A 150 -3.18 1.31 12.64
C VAL A 150 -3.06 0.46 13.90
N ILE A 151 -2.92 -0.84 13.71
CA ILE A 151 -2.62 -1.80 14.76
C ILE A 151 -1.15 -2.20 14.62
N ASN A 152 -0.37 -2.06 15.68
CA ASN A 152 1.03 -2.48 15.73
C ASN A 152 1.17 -3.84 16.41
N GLY A 153 2.07 -4.70 15.90
CA GLY A 153 2.29 -6.02 16.46
C GLY A 153 3.20 -6.90 15.59
N LEU A 154 2.98 -8.21 15.62
CA LEU A 154 3.74 -9.17 14.83
C LEU A 154 2.84 -9.87 13.82
N CYS A 155 3.23 -9.88 12.55
CA CYS A 155 2.55 -10.66 11.54
C CYS A 155 2.72 -12.18 11.79
N PRO A 156 1.89 -13.06 11.21
CA PRO A 156 1.95 -14.51 11.45
C PRO A 156 3.33 -15.11 11.20
N SER A 157 4.04 -14.67 10.16
CA SER A 157 5.38 -15.15 9.84
C SER A 157 6.41 -14.77 10.93
N CYS A 158 6.33 -13.56 11.46
CA CYS A 158 7.24 -13.08 12.51
C CYS A 158 6.88 -13.62 13.89
N ALA A 159 5.60 -13.75 14.22
CA ALA A 159 5.13 -14.35 15.46
C ALA A 159 5.59 -15.82 15.56
N GLY A 160 5.41 -16.61 14.50
CA GLY A 160 5.88 -18.00 14.45
C GLY A 160 7.39 -18.16 14.58
N SER A 161 8.16 -17.21 14.08
CA SER A 161 9.63 -17.22 14.21
C SER A 161 10.10 -16.92 15.63
N LYS A 162 9.48 -15.93 16.32
CA LYS A 162 9.80 -15.65 17.74
C LYS A 162 9.48 -16.83 18.65
N THR A 163 8.34 -17.48 18.45
CA THR A 163 7.93 -18.67 19.22
C THR A 163 8.96 -19.81 19.04
N ARG A 164 9.46 -20.04 17.82
CA ARG A 164 10.48 -21.05 17.55
C ARG A 164 11.83 -20.74 18.23
N ILE A 165 12.23 -19.49 18.28
CA ILE A 165 13.48 -19.07 18.94
C ILE A 165 13.36 -19.24 20.45
N GLN A 166 12.26 -18.82 21.06
CA GLN A 166 12.00 -19.00 22.50
C GLN A 166 11.93 -20.46 22.91
N GLN A 167 11.27 -21.31 22.11
CA GLN A 167 11.23 -22.76 22.37
C GLN A 167 12.63 -23.40 22.31
N ARG A 168 13.47 -23.01 21.33
CA ARG A 168 14.85 -23.49 21.22
C ARG A 168 15.74 -23.02 22.39
N GLN A 169 15.56 -21.79 22.85
CA GLN A 169 16.27 -21.28 24.02
C GLN A 169 15.84 -22.02 25.30
N SER A 170 14.56 -22.18 25.53
CA SER A 170 14.01 -22.92 26.67
C SER A 170 14.47 -24.36 26.72
N GLN A 171 14.56 -25.04 25.56
CA GLN A 171 15.11 -26.40 25.47
C GLN A 171 16.62 -26.45 25.78
N ARG A 172 17.41 -25.49 25.30
CA ARG A 172 18.82 -25.38 25.63
C ARG A 172 19.07 -25.19 27.13
N ASP A 173 18.30 -24.26 27.73
CA ASP A 173 18.44 -23.98 29.17
C ASP A 173 18.01 -25.16 30.04
N SER A 174 17.02 -25.94 29.59
CA SER A 174 16.61 -27.18 30.29
C SER A 174 17.68 -28.30 30.23
N ILE A 175 18.45 -28.40 29.14
CA ILE A 175 19.54 -29.36 28.98
C ILE A 175 20.74 -28.96 29.86
N ILE A 176 21.04 -27.67 29.93
CA ILE A 176 22.17 -27.16 30.76
C ILE A 176 21.88 -27.35 32.25
N ARG A 177 20.64 -27.22 32.70
CA ARG A 177 20.26 -27.40 34.11
C ARG A 177 20.23 -28.87 34.57
N ARG A 178 20.34 -29.83 33.65
CA ARG A 178 20.33 -31.27 33.96
C ARG A 178 21.76 -31.90 34.00
N ARG A 179 22.79 -31.08 33.81
CA ARG A 179 24.18 -31.43 33.97
C ARG A 179 24.77 -30.83 35.26
#